data_8d6693b99f7a1d47c6cbaaf9d41c1ea3
#
_entry.id   8d6693b99f7a1d47c6cbaaf9d41c1ea3
#
_cell.length_a   1.000
_cell.length_b   1.000
_cell.length_c   1.000
_cell.angle_alpha   90.00
_cell.angle_beta   90.00
_cell.angle_gamma   90.00
#
_symmetry.space_group_name_H-M   'P 1'
#
loop_
_entity.id
_entity.type
_entity.pdbx_description
1 polymer ?
#
loop_
_entity_poly.entity_id
_entity_poly.type
_entity_poly.pdbx_seq_one_letter_code
_entity_poly.pdbx_strand_id
1 'polypeptide(L)'
;MKKHFLCVATALLLCNFLFAQEITELNGNKVKTTSLTETLQHIVDTGRITGLSVSIIENNQMVFNNTFGFKNLANQEKMDTNTVIYAGSFTKPMMATLFMQLVDKGIFELDKPIFHYLKNPIDSYPKWQTLAYEKDFPNITARMILSHSSGMPIMRYFYGDSLYLIAKPSEKFYYSNEGFNFLGFVVEEYTAKKLDDWAKELIFEPLGMKNSGLVWHPEFKANHATGHDAEGKSLGVQVKPTAKGAGSLVTTTADYAKFLIALFQKQLTSETSLDAMLKPHIKITSKRGFGPLRDTISHQFDAINFAWGLGIASFDTPFGKAYKHGCHLDGWQSYWTVYPQKKMMVILMSNSDNLEKSMYDLLEKTIGDVYAPLEWSTDIQRVEKKL
;
A
#
# COMPACT_ATOMS: atom_id res chain seq x y z
N MET A 1 -26.65 -59.47 26.59
CA MET A 1 -26.70 -58.10 26.04
C MET A 1 -25.37 -57.42 26.31
N LYS A 2 -24.44 -57.44 25.37
CA LYS A 2 -23.14 -56.77 25.49
C LYS A 2 -23.24 -55.42 24.74
N LYS A 3 -23.11 -54.32 25.49
CA LYS A 3 -23.04 -52.94 24.92
C LYS A 3 -21.62 -52.68 24.44
N HIS A 4 -21.44 -52.48 23.13
CA HIS A 4 -20.19 -51.98 22.59
C HIS A 4 -20.18 -50.45 22.70
N PHE A 5 -19.23 -49.90 23.46
CA PHE A 5 -18.90 -48.50 23.44
C PHE A 5 -17.96 -48.24 22.27
N LEU A 6 -18.43 -47.45 21.31
CA LEU A 6 -17.63 -46.96 20.18
C LEU A 6 -16.94 -45.67 20.63
N CYS A 7 -15.63 -45.71 20.91
CA CYS A 7 -14.83 -44.54 21.15
C CYS A 7 -14.54 -43.86 19.78
N VAL A 8 -15.19 -42.75 19.50
CA VAL A 8 -14.83 -41.87 18.39
C VAL A 8 -13.66 -40.99 18.86
N ALA A 9 -12.45 -41.29 18.40
CA ALA A 9 -11.29 -40.46 18.61
C ALA A 9 -11.38 -39.28 17.61
N THR A 10 -11.72 -38.10 18.13
CA THR A 10 -11.68 -36.84 17.35
C THR A 10 -10.20 -36.43 17.20
N ALA A 11 -9.62 -36.69 16.03
CA ALA A 11 -8.29 -36.18 15.68
C ALA A 11 -8.41 -34.65 15.48
N LEU A 12 -7.97 -33.88 16.43
CA LEU A 12 -7.70 -32.44 16.27
C LEU A 12 -6.52 -32.30 15.29
N LEU A 13 -6.81 -31.97 14.05
CA LEU A 13 -5.82 -31.48 13.08
C LEU A 13 -5.33 -30.11 13.58
N LEU A 14 -4.26 -30.11 14.36
CA LEU A 14 -3.44 -28.91 14.57
C LEU A 14 -2.77 -28.60 13.24
N CYS A 15 -3.32 -27.68 12.46
CA CYS A 15 -2.62 -27.02 11.37
C CYS A 15 -1.49 -26.18 12.00
N ASN A 16 -0.35 -26.80 12.25
CA ASN A 16 0.90 -26.09 12.41
C ASN A 16 1.22 -25.46 11.07
N PHE A 17 1.10 -24.13 10.93
CA PHE A 17 1.72 -23.39 9.86
C PHE A 17 3.23 -23.52 10.08
N LEU A 18 3.84 -24.56 9.49
CA LEU A 18 5.28 -24.68 9.36
C LEU A 18 5.70 -23.62 8.34
N PHE A 19 6.20 -22.48 8.80
CA PHE A 19 6.92 -21.56 7.93
C PHE A 19 8.04 -22.33 7.24
N ALA A 20 8.31 -21.98 5.98
CA ALA A 20 9.38 -22.60 5.22
C ALA A 20 10.72 -22.46 5.98
N GLN A 21 11.55 -23.49 5.97
CA GLN A 21 12.88 -23.41 6.56
C GLN A 21 13.83 -22.54 5.74
N GLU A 22 13.55 -22.36 4.46
CA GLU A 22 14.31 -21.55 3.51
C GLU A 22 13.37 -20.72 2.64
N ILE A 23 13.85 -19.54 2.23
CA ILE A 23 13.20 -18.64 1.27
C ILE A 23 14.07 -18.63 0.02
N THR A 24 13.45 -18.68 -1.16
CA THR A 24 14.15 -18.55 -2.43
C THR A 24 14.17 -17.07 -2.84
N GLU A 25 15.34 -16.48 -3.05
CA GLU A 25 15.49 -15.11 -3.57
C GLU A 25 15.15 -15.05 -5.07
N LEU A 26 14.97 -13.84 -5.61
CA LEU A 26 14.70 -13.59 -7.03
C LEU A 26 15.73 -14.22 -7.97
N ASN A 27 17.00 -14.24 -7.58
CA ASN A 27 18.11 -14.83 -8.31
C ASN A 27 18.19 -16.37 -8.19
N GLY A 28 17.36 -16.99 -7.35
CA GLY A 28 17.31 -18.42 -7.09
C GLY A 28 18.15 -18.89 -5.90
N ASN A 29 18.89 -18.01 -5.23
CA ASN A 29 19.58 -18.35 -3.99
C ASN A 29 18.57 -18.71 -2.89
N LYS A 30 19.03 -19.54 -1.94
CA LYS A 30 18.22 -19.93 -0.78
C LYS A 30 18.79 -19.34 0.50
N VAL A 31 17.93 -18.77 1.31
CA VAL A 31 18.26 -18.18 2.61
C VAL A 31 17.47 -18.89 3.69
N LYS A 32 18.15 -19.38 4.73
CA LYS A 32 17.48 -19.96 5.89
C LYS A 32 16.71 -18.88 6.65
N THR A 33 15.47 -19.18 7.04
CA THR A 33 14.61 -18.22 7.77
C THR A 33 15.21 -17.79 9.11
N THR A 34 16.00 -18.67 9.75
CA THR A 34 16.75 -18.33 10.99
C THR A 34 17.81 -17.27 10.72
N SER A 35 18.64 -17.45 9.69
CA SER A 35 19.68 -16.47 9.30
C SER A 35 19.06 -15.16 8.81
N LEU A 36 17.94 -15.24 8.09
CA LEU A 36 17.21 -14.04 7.70
C LEU A 36 16.71 -13.27 8.93
N THR A 37 16.14 -13.98 9.93
CA THR A 37 15.67 -13.35 11.17
C THR A 37 16.79 -12.62 11.90
N GLU A 38 17.97 -13.23 12.03
CA GLU A 38 19.15 -12.61 12.64
C GLU A 38 19.62 -11.38 11.84
N THR A 39 19.64 -11.49 10.50
CA THR A 39 20.01 -10.38 9.61
C THR A 39 19.05 -9.21 9.73
N LEU A 40 17.74 -9.47 9.73
CA LEU A 40 16.72 -8.43 9.86
C LEU A 40 16.76 -7.77 11.26
N GLN A 41 16.99 -8.54 12.32
CA GLN A 41 17.18 -7.98 13.66
C GLN A 41 18.40 -7.05 13.67
N HIS A 42 19.51 -7.46 13.08
CA HIS A 42 20.72 -6.61 12.98
C HIS A 42 20.44 -5.31 12.22
N ILE A 43 19.71 -5.36 11.09
CA ILE A 43 19.33 -4.16 10.31
C ILE A 43 18.44 -3.24 11.15
N VAL A 44 17.48 -3.79 11.88
CA VAL A 44 16.59 -3.02 12.76
C VAL A 44 17.38 -2.31 13.85
N ASP A 45 18.31 -3.01 14.51
CA ASP A 45 19.11 -2.47 15.60
C ASP A 45 20.08 -1.39 15.11
N THR A 46 20.83 -1.66 14.03
CA THR A 46 21.83 -0.71 13.47
C THR A 46 21.16 0.47 12.78
N GLY A 47 20.02 0.26 12.12
CA GLY A 47 19.19 1.29 11.50
C GLY A 47 18.38 2.11 12.52
N ARG A 48 18.36 1.71 13.78
CA ARG A 48 17.53 2.30 14.85
C ARG A 48 16.05 2.38 14.45
N ILE A 49 15.56 1.31 13.80
CA ILE A 49 14.16 1.20 13.41
C ILE A 49 13.38 0.81 14.67
N THR A 50 12.42 1.63 15.09
CA THR A 50 11.69 1.38 16.34
C THR A 50 10.92 0.07 16.30
N GLY A 51 10.20 -0.19 15.22
CA GLY A 51 9.49 -1.44 15.00
C GLY A 51 9.31 -1.73 13.52
N LEU A 52 9.43 -2.99 13.14
CA LEU A 52 9.30 -3.47 11.78
C LEU A 52 8.49 -4.76 11.75
N SER A 53 7.51 -4.83 10.86
CA SER A 53 6.78 -6.04 10.47
C SER A 53 7.13 -6.41 9.04
N VAL A 54 7.44 -7.69 8.80
CA VAL A 54 7.87 -8.21 7.50
C VAL A 54 7.04 -9.43 7.15
N SER A 55 6.45 -9.44 5.94
CA SER A 55 5.88 -10.64 5.33
C SER A 55 6.52 -10.92 3.98
N ILE A 56 6.92 -12.18 3.74
CA ILE A 56 7.42 -12.64 2.45
C ILE A 56 6.49 -13.73 1.93
N ILE A 57 6.13 -13.58 0.67
CA ILE A 57 5.24 -14.48 -0.04
C ILE A 57 6.02 -15.13 -1.18
N GLU A 58 6.00 -16.45 -1.25
CA GLU A 58 6.54 -17.25 -2.33
C GLU A 58 5.47 -18.23 -2.81
N ASN A 59 5.29 -18.34 -4.13
CA ASN A 59 4.28 -19.21 -4.74
C ASN A 59 2.85 -18.98 -4.21
N ASN A 60 2.51 -17.70 -3.93
CA ASN A 60 1.22 -17.27 -3.38
C ASN A 60 0.93 -17.78 -1.95
N GLN A 61 1.96 -18.19 -1.23
CA GLN A 61 1.89 -18.59 0.17
C GLN A 61 2.82 -17.71 1.01
N MET A 62 2.36 -17.30 2.17
CA MET A 62 3.18 -16.56 3.12
C MET A 62 4.18 -17.52 3.76
N VAL A 63 5.46 -17.40 3.37
CA VAL A 63 6.57 -18.26 3.82
C VAL A 63 7.33 -17.68 5.01
N PHE A 64 7.20 -16.36 5.22
CA PHE A 64 7.79 -15.66 6.35
C PHE A 64 6.85 -14.56 6.83
N ASN A 65 6.64 -14.50 8.14
CA ASN A 65 5.91 -13.40 8.79
C ASN A 65 6.49 -13.18 10.18
N ASN A 66 7.25 -12.11 10.35
CA ASN A 66 7.93 -11.83 11.60
C ASN A 66 7.93 -10.33 11.92
N THR A 67 8.21 -10.01 13.17
CA THR A 67 8.25 -8.64 13.69
C THR A 67 9.50 -8.42 14.52
N PHE A 68 9.99 -7.20 14.52
CA PHE A 68 11.21 -6.77 15.19
C PHE A 68 10.96 -5.47 15.94
N GLY A 69 11.65 -5.27 17.05
CA GLY A 69 11.58 -4.04 17.83
C GLY A 69 10.27 -3.88 18.60
N PHE A 70 9.73 -2.66 18.63
CA PHE A 70 8.68 -2.24 19.55
C PHE A 70 7.50 -1.60 18.80
N LYS A 71 6.29 -1.95 19.18
CA LYS A 71 5.07 -1.23 18.78
C LYS A 71 4.94 0.11 19.53
N ASN A 72 5.48 0.19 20.73
CA ASN A 72 5.61 1.40 21.54
C ASN A 72 6.94 1.37 22.29
N LEU A 73 7.88 2.23 21.90
CA LEU A 73 9.21 2.26 22.48
C LEU A 73 9.20 2.80 23.91
N ALA A 74 8.38 3.79 24.21
CA ALA A 74 8.33 4.43 25.52
C ALA A 74 7.95 3.43 26.64
N ASN A 75 7.05 2.49 26.30
CA ASN A 75 6.61 1.44 27.24
C ASN A 75 7.39 0.13 27.05
N GLN A 76 8.32 0.06 26.09
CA GLN A 76 9.04 -1.17 25.69
C GLN A 76 8.10 -2.33 25.29
N GLU A 77 6.93 -2.00 24.75
CA GLU A 77 5.97 -2.99 24.27
C GLU A 77 6.44 -3.56 22.93
N LYS A 78 6.77 -4.84 22.92
CA LYS A 78 7.23 -5.54 21.70
C LYS A 78 6.14 -5.56 20.63
N MET A 79 6.55 -5.41 19.37
CA MET A 79 5.68 -5.63 18.22
C MET A 79 5.43 -7.13 18.04
N ASP A 80 4.23 -7.52 17.65
CA ASP A 80 3.86 -8.88 17.25
C ASP A 80 3.14 -8.87 15.88
N THR A 81 2.95 -10.05 15.29
CA THR A 81 2.38 -10.20 13.93
C THR A 81 0.92 -9.77 13.81
N ASN A 82 0.22 -9.55 14.92
CA ASN A 82 -1.14 -9.04 14.98
C ASN A 82 -1.18 -7.55 15.35
N THR A 83 -0.03 -6.91 15.57
CA THR A 83 0.02 -5.48 15.86
C THR A 83 -0.47 -4.69 14.66
N VAL A 84 -1.55 -3.94 14.85
CA VAL A 84 -2.13 -3.08 13.83
C VAL A 84 -1.24 -1.86 13.61
N ILE A 85 -0.85 -1.62 12.37
CA ILE A 85 0.03 -0.54 11.95
C ILE A 85 -0.74 0.41 11.03
N TYR A 86 -0.53 1.71 11.18
CA TYR A 86 -1.08 2.69 10.24
C TYR A 86 -0.32 2.60 8.91
N ALA A 87 -1.01 2.14 7.89
CA ALA A 87 -0.44 1.82 6.58
C ALA A 87 -0.56 2.98 5.57
N GLY A 88 -1.25 4.06 5.93
CA GLY A 88 -1.32 5.29 5.15
C GLY A 88 -1.59 5.05 3.66
N SER A 89 -0.63 5.36 2.80
CA SER A 89 -0.80 5.29 1.34
C SER A 89 -1.00 3.89 0.76
N PHE A 90 -0.82 2.81 1.54
CA PHE A 90 -1.29 1.47 1.13
C PHE A 90 -2.81 1.42 0.94
N THR A 91 -3.52 2.43 1.40
CA THR A 91 -4.94 2.65 1.07
C THR A 91 -5.17 2.77 -0.44
N LYS A 92 -4.23 3.36 -1.21
CA LYS A 92 -4.46 3.69 -2.62
C LYS A 92 -4.61 2.48 -3.54
N PRO A 93 -3.73 1.46 -3.47
CA PRO A 93 -3.96 0.21 -4.22
C PRO A 93 -5.29 -0.45 -3.84
N MET A 94 -5.65 -0.42 -2.56
CA MET A 94 -6.93 -0.97 -2.08
C MET A 94 -8.12 -0.16 -2.58
N MET A 95 -8.06 1.18 -2.54
CA MET A 95 -9.08 2.07 -3.08
C MET A 95 -9.25 1.87 -4.60
N ALA A 96 -8.13 1.70 -5.34
CA ALA A 96 -8.18 1.41 -6.77
C ALA A 96 -8.86 0.06 -7.04
N THR A 97 -8.51 -0.98 -6.29
CA THR A 97 -9.16 -2.30 -6.38
C THR A 97 -10.64 -2.22 -6.08
N LEU A 98 -11.03 -1.55 -4.98
CA LEU A 98 -12.43 -1.33 -4.61
C LEU A 98 -13.19 -0.60 -5.73
N PHE A 99 -12.62 0.47 -6.28
CA PHE A 99 -13.25 1.21 -7.37
C PHE A 99 -13.43 0.34 -8.61
N MET A 100 -12.42 -0.47 -8.98
CA MET A 100 -12.52 -1.38 -10.12
C MET A 100 -13.54 -2.50 -9.88
N GLN A 101 -13.73 -2.97 -8.65
CA GLN A 101 -14.85 -3.89 -8.33
C GLN A 101 -16.22 -3.21 -8.53
N LEU A 102 -16.33 -1.91 -8.23
CA LEU A 102 -17.56 -1.15 -8.51
C LEU A 102 -17.75 -0.91 -10.02
N VAL A 103 -16.66 -0.80 -10.80
CA VAL A 103 -16.72 -0.79 -12.27
C VAL A 103 -17.19 -2.15 -12.80
N ASP A 104 -16.64 -3.26 -12.30
CA ASP A 104 -17.07 -4.63 -12.68
C ASP A 104 -18.54 -4.88 -12.36
N LYS A 105 -19.09 -4.25 -11.33
CA LYS A 105 -20.52 -4.28 -10.98
C LYS A 105 -21.39 -3.33 -11.83
N GLY A 106 -20.80 -2.55 -12.75
CA GLY A 106 -21.50 -1.56 -13.56
C GLY A 106 -22.02 -0.32 -12.79
N ILE A 107 -21.52 -0.11 -11.56
CA ILE A 107 -21.90 1.07 -10.73
C ILE A 107 -21.17 2.31 -11.21
N PHE A 108 -19.92 2.18 -11.64
CA PHE A 108 -19.07 3.23 -12.19
C PHE A 108 -18.49 2.84 -13.55
N GLU A 109 -18.12 3.86 -14.32
CA GLU A 109 -17.36 3.74 -15.54
C GLU A 109 -16.01 4.45 -15.36
N LEU A 110 -14.91 3.77 -15.69
CA LEU A 110 -13.56 4.26 -15.44
C LEU A 110 -13.23 5.58 -16.19
N ASP A 111 -13.79 5.74 -17.39
CA ASP A 111 -13.50 6.85 -18.30
C ASP A 111 -14.63 7.90 -18.41
N LYS A 112 -15.72 7.71 -17.68
CA LYS A 112 -16.75 8.72 -17.59
C LYS A 112 -16.31 9.85 -16.67
N PRO A 113 -16.52 11.12 -17.06
CA PRO A 113 -16.16 12.24 -16.20
C PRO A 113 -16.78 12.12 -14.81
N ILE A 114 -15.94 12.27 -13.79
CA ILE A 114 -16.27 11.91 -12.40
C ILE A 114 -17.41 12.79 -11.82
N PHE A 115 -17.55 14.02 -12.31
CA PHE A 115 -18.60 14.93 -11.85
C PHE A 115 -20.03 14.44 -12.16
N HIS A 116 -20.20 13.55 -13.16
CA HIS A 116 -21.52 12.95 -13.46
C HIS A 116 -22.05 12.02 -12.37
N TYR A 117 -21.21 11.64 -11.41
CA TYR A 117 -21.59 10.84 -10.25
C TYR A 117 -21.90 11.68 -9.02
N LEU A 118 -21.81 13.02 -9.11
CA LEU A 118 -22.24 13.91 -8.03
C LEU A 118 -23.76 14.14 -8.08
N LYS A 119 -24.40 14.11 -6.93
CA LYS A 119 -25.86 14.38 -6.81
C LYS A 119 -26.20 15.85 -6.98
N ASN A 120 -25.28 16.73 -6.61
CA ASN A 120 -25.44 18.16 -6.67
C ASN A 120 -24.24 18.80 -7.42
N PRO A 121 -24.37 20.05 -7.90
CA PRO A 121 -23.23 20.77 -8.47
C PRO A 121 -22.04 20.84 -7.51
N ILE A 122 -20.82 20.81 -8.04
CA ILE A 122 -19.58 20.71 -7.25
C ILE A 122 -19.40 21.88 -6.27
N ASP A 123 -19.90 23.05 -6.60
CA ASP A 123 -19.86 24.27 -5.76
C ASP A 123 -20.76 24.18 -4.52
N SER A 124 -21.71 23.26 -4.49
CA SER A 124 -22.54 22.98 -3.32
C SER A 124 -21.81 22.16 -2.23
N TYR A 125 -20.64 21.62 -2.53
CA TYR A 125 -19.84 20.86 -1.57
C TYR A 125 -18.69 21.71 -1.03
N PRO A 126 -18.77 22.25 0.20
CA PRO A 126 -17.80 23.24 0.73
C PRO A 126 -16.35 22.82 0.60
N LYS A 127 -16.07 21.51 0.78
CA LYS A 127 -14.71 20.97 0.68
C LYS A 127 -14.17 20.96 -0.76
N TRP A 128 -15.04 20.91 -1.77
CA TRP A 128 -14.69 20.69 -3.17
C TRP A 128 -15.11 21.85 -4.09
N GLN A 129 -15.79 22.88 -3.53
CA GLN A 129 -16.41 23.97 -4.28
C GLN A 129 -15.45 24.72 -5.21
N THR A 130 -14.17 24.82 -4.85
CA THR A 130 -13.17 25.53 -5.67
C THR A 130 -12.92 24.86 -7.02
N LEU A 131 -13.21 23.55 -7.15
CA LEU A 131 -13.12 22.83 -8.43
C LEU A 131 -14.13 23.35 -9.47
N ALA A 132 -15.19 24.08 -9.05
CA ALA A 132 -16.12 24.72 -9.98
C ALA A 132 -15.46 25.77 -10.88
N TYR A 133 -14.35 26.36 -10.42
CA TYR A 133 -13.59 27.37 -11.16
C TYR A 133 -12.52 26.78 -12.08
N GLU A 134 -12.31 25.46 -12.02
CA GLU A 134 -11.32 24.76 -12.81
C GLU A 134 -11.91 24.33 -14.16
N LYS A 135 -11.47 24.96 -15.26
CA LYS A 135 -12.01 24.70 -16.61
C LYS A 135 -11.86 23.26 -17.07
N ASP A 136 -10.83 22.57 -16.59
CA ASP A 136 -10.50 21.19 -16.96
C ASP A 136 -11.14 20.15 -16.01
N PHE A 137 -11.77 20.58 -14.91
CA PHE A 137 -12.47 19.68 -13.97
C PHE A 137 -13.54 18.81 -14.64
N PRO A 138 -14.37 19.33 -15.58
CA PRO A 138 -15.37 18.53 -16.27
C PRO A 138 -14.80 17.35 -17.09
N ASN A 139 -13.50 17.34 -17.35
CA ASN A 139 -12.85 16.28 -18.10
C ASN A 139 -12.19 15.20 -17.23
N ILE A 140 -12.14 15.41 -15.89
CA ILE A 140 -11.46 14.50 -14.98
C ILE A 140 -12.26 13.20 -14.85
N THR A 141 -11.57 12.08 -15.09
CA THR A 141 -12.09 10.71 -14.96
C THR A 141 -11.48 10.01 -13.77
N ALA A 142 -12.10 8.89 -13.34
CA ALA A 142 -11.52 8.03 -12.32
C ALA A 142 -10.15 7.47 -12.74
N ARG A 143 -9.96 7.15 -14.04
CA ARG A 143 -8.66 6.72 -14.58
C ARG A 143 -7.56 7.74 -14.30
N MET A 144 -7.82 9.02 -14.56
CA MET A 144 -6.84 10.10 -14.31
C MET A 144 -6.52 10.25 -12.83
N ILE A 145 -7.50 10.09 -11.96
CA ILE A 145 -7.31 10.14 -10.52
C ILE A 145 -6.45 8.96 -10.04
N LEU A 146 -6.83 7.74 -10.41
CA LEU A 146 -6.17 6.52 -9.99
C LEU A 146 -4.74 6.39 -10.55
N SER A 147 -4.46 6.98 -11.72
CA SER A 147 -3.11 7.03 -12.30
C SER A 147 -2.29 8.25 -11.87
N HIS A 148 -2.81 9.09 -10.96
CA HIS A 148 -2.14 10.32 -10.54
C HIS A 148 -1.85 11.29 -11.69
N SER A 149 -2.72 11.33 -12.68
CA SER A 149 -2.63 12.23 -13.85
C SER A 149 -3.79 13.24 -13.92
N SER A 150 -4.58 13.37 -12.85
CA SER A 150 -5.70 14.32 -12.81
C SER A 150 -5.29 15.80 -12.71
N GLY A 151 -4.03 16.08 -12.40
CA GLY A 151 -3.56 17.43 -12.10
C GLY A 151 -3.91 17.94 -10.70
N MET A 152 -4.60 17.17 -9.87
CA MET A 152 -4.87 17.54 -8.48
C MET A 152 -3.59 17.46 -7.63
N PRO A 153 -3.39 18.38 -6.66
CA PRO A 153 -2.20 18.44 -5.83
C PRO A 153 -2.08 17.25 -4.85
N ILE A 154 -0.88 17.07 -4.29
CA ILE A 154 -0.70 16.08 -3.21
C ILE A 154 -1.55 16.41 -2.01
N MET A 155 -1.56 17.65 -1.56
CA MET A 155 -2.35 18.16 -0.45
C MET A 155 -2.65 19.65 -0.69
N ARG A 156 -3.89 20.07 -0.50
CA ARG A 156 -4.31 21.46 -0.71
C ARG A 156 -3.66 22.46 0.23
N TYR A 157 -3.31 22.04 1.45
CA TYR A 157 -2.70 22.96 2.42
C TYR A 157 -1.34 23.51 1.98
N PHE A 158 -0.64 22.84 1.06
CA PHE A 158 0.56 23.41 0.43
C PHE A 158 0.25 24.57 -0.53
N TYR A 159 -1.05 24.81 -0.80
CA TYR A 159 -1.55 25.78 -1.77
C TYR A 159 -2.62 26.69 -1.16
N GLY A 160 -2.52 27.00 0.14
CA GLY A 160 -3.44 27.91 0.83
C GLY A 160 -4.82 27.32 1.10
N ASP A 161 -4.90 26.01 1.34
CA ASP A 161 -6.13 25.25 1.63
C ASP A 161 -7.19 25.25 0.51
N SER A 162 -6.89 25.83 -0.63
CA SER A 162 -7.76 25.81 -1.82
C SER A 162 -7.38 24.64 -2.73
N LEU A 163 -8.35 23.91 -3.22
CA LEU A 163 -8.13 22.85 -4.18
C LEU A 163 -8.29 23.38 -5.60
N TYR A 164 -7.20 23.35 -6.34
CA TYR A 164 -7.16 23.68 -7.77
C TYR A 164 -6.21 22.72 -8.51
N LEU A 165 -6.28 22.72 -9.83
CA LEU A 165 -5.41 21.88 -10.65
C LEU A 165 -4.03 22.55 -10.81
N ILE A 166 -2.98 21.81 -10.50
CA ILE A 166 -1.57 22.27 -10.63
C ILE A 166 -0.95 21.88 -11.96
N ALA A 167 -1.66 21.08 -12.77
CA ALA A 167 -1.30 20.67 -14.12
C ALA A 167 -2.55 20.32 -14.91
N LYS A 168 -2.44 20.25 -16.23
CA LYS A 168 -3.53 19.75 -17.08
C LYS A 168 -3.72 18.24 -16.85
N PRO A 169 -4.99 17.78 -16.80
CA PRO A 169 -5.27 16.36 -16.76
C PRO A 169 -4.60 15.60 -17.89
N SER A 170 -4.04 14.43 -17.59
CA SER A 170 -3.31 13.52 -18.48
C SER A 170 -1.96 14.04 -19.02
N GLU A 171 -1.50 15.22 -18.62
CA GLU A 171 -0.23 15.78 -19.11
C GLU A 171 0.98 15.07 -18.51
N LYS A 172 1.01 14.94 -17.20
CA LYS A 172 2.10 14.29 -16.48
C LYS A 172 1.67 13.72 -15.13
N PHE A 173 2.54 12.93 -14.55
CA PHE A 173 2.32 12.36 -13.22
C PHE A 173 2.44 13.43 -12.14
N TYR A 174 1.43 13.50 -11.28
CA TYR A 174 1.45 14.22 -10.00
C TYR A 174 0.79 13.39 -8.91
N TYR A 175 1.59 12.87 -8.00
CA TYR A 175 1.04 12.13 -6.87
C TYR A 175 0.02 12.97 -6.09
N SER A 176 -1.20 12.47 -5.96
CA SER A 176 -2.32 13.22 -5.42
C SER A 176 -3.07 12.44 -4.33
N ASN A 177 -3.00 12.93 -3.10
CA ASN A 177 -3.91 12.48 -2.05
C ASN A 177 -5.30 13.13 -2.23
N GLU A 178 -5.35 14.37 -2.72
CA GLU A 178 -6.62 15.08 -2.95
C GLU A 178 -7.48 14.36 -3.98
N GLY A 179 -6.89 13.87 -5.07
CA GLY A 179 -7.63 13.09 -6.08
C GLY A 179 -8.23 11.81 -5.51
N PHE A 180 -7.45 11.01 -4.79
CA PHE A 180 -7.95 9.79 -4.15
C PHE A 180 -8.99 10.07 -3.07
N ASN A 181 -8.84 11.14 -2.29
CA ASN A 181 -9.84 11.55 -1.32
C ASN A 181 -11.13 12.05 -1.99
N PHE A 182 -11.01 12.74 -3.12
CA PHE A 182 -12.15 13.15 -3.92
C PHE A 182 -12.89 11.94 -4.52
N LEU A 183 -12.15 10.97 -5.07
CA LEU A 183 -12.76 9.74 -5.58
C LEU A 183 -13.50 8.97 -4.48
N GLY A 184 -12.90 8.86 -3.28
CA GLY A 184 -13.58 8.25 -2.13
C GLY A 184 -14.86 8.98 -1.75
N PHE A 185 -14.84 10.32 -1.74
CA PHE A 185 -16.03 11.14 -1.54
C PHE A 185 -17.11 10.87 -2.61
N VAL A 186 -16.74 10.82 -3.89
CA VAL A 186 -17.68 10.53 -4.98
C VAL A 186 -18.31 9.16 -4.85
N VAL A 187 -17.53 8.14 -4.45
CA VAL A 187 -18.05 6.79 -4.19
C VAL A 187 -19.10 6.82 -3.09
N GLU A 188 -18.82 7.46 -1.94
CA GLU A 188 -19.79 7.59 -0.85
C GLU A 188 -21.03 8.39 -1.26
N GLU A 189 -20.86 9.52 -1.96
CA GLU A 189 -21.94 10.41 -2.39
C GLU A 189 -22.88 9.70 -3.37
N TYR A 190 -22.34 9.04 -4.38
CA TYR A 190 -23.13 8.37 -5.40
C TYR A 190 -23.86 7.15 -4.88
N THR A 191 -23.17 6.31 -4.10
CA THR A 191 -23.72 5.03 -3.61
C THR A 191 -24.50 5.15 -2.30
N ALA A 192 -24.40 6.27 -1.60
CA ALA A 192 -24.95 6.48 -0.24
C ALA A 192 -24.42 5.44 0.78
N LYS A 193 -23.27 4.81 0.51
CA LYS A 193 -22.62 3.82 1.39
C LYS A 193 -21.20 4.28 1.73
N LYS A 194 -20.81 4.10 3.01
CA LYS A 194 -19.50 4.52 3.50
C LYS A 194 -18.37 3.71 2.85
N LEU A 195 -17.23 4.38 2.65
CA LEU A 195 -16.06 3.76 2.02
C LEU A 195 -15.52 2.58 2.83
N ASP A 196 -15.55 2.68 4.16
CA ASP A 196 -15.16 1.57 5.05
C ASP A 196 -16.10 0.36 4.92
N ASP A 197 -17.42 0.60 4.80
CA ASP A 197 -18.40 -0.48 4.59
C ASP A 197 -18.21 -1.18 3.23
N TRP A 198 -17.84 -0.42 2.19
CA TRP A 198 -17.48 -0.99 0.90
C TRP A 198 -16.20 -1.83 1.00
N ALA A 199 -15.16 -1.31 1.67
CA ALA A 199 -13.91 -2.04 1.84
C ALA A 199 -14.10 -3.31 2.68
N LYS A 200 -14.95 -3.24 3.72
CA LYS A 200 -15.31 -4.37 4.55
C LYS A 200 -16.01 -5.47 3.76
N GLU A 201 -17.06 -5.11 3.01
CA GLU A 201 -17.85 -6.07 2.21
C GLU A 201 -17.06 -6.68 1.05
N LEU A 202 -16.27 -5.86 0.33
CA LEU A 202 -15.64 -6.29 -0.92
C LEU A 202 -14.21 -6.84 -0.74
N ILE A 203 -13.54 -6.53 0.36
CA ILE A 203 -12.12 -6.86 0.56
C ILE A 203 -11.89 -7.52 1.92
N PHE A 204 -12.20 -6.84 3.03
CA PHE A 204 -11.75 -7.31 4.35
C PHE A 204 -12.44 -8.62 4.77
N GLU A 205 -13.76 -8.70 4.69
CA GLU A 205 -14.50 -9.90 5.09
C GLU A 205 -14.22 -11.09 4.17
N PRO A 206 -14.29 -10.96 2.82
CA PRO A 206 -14.00 -12.07 1.92
C PRO A 206 -12.60 -12.66 2.09
N LEU A 207 -11.61 -11.82 2.44
CA LEU A 207 -10.22 -12.23 2.62
C LEU A 207 -9.87 -12.60 4.08
N GLY A 208 -10.81 -12.44 5.01
CA GLY A 208 -10.54 -12.65 6.44
C GLY A 208 -9.46 -11.71 7.00
N MET A 209 -9.46 -10.45 6.57
CA MET A 209 -8.56 -9.39 7.02
C MET A 209 -9.08 -8.75 8.31
N LYS A 210 -9.01 -9.50 9.41
CA LYS A 210 -9.66 -9.14 10.69
C LYS A 210 -9.01 -7.97 11.41
N ASN A 211 -7.74 -7.67 11.11
CA ASN A 211 -6.96 -6.59 11.70
C ASN A 211 -6.85 -5.39 10.76
N SER A 212 -7.87 -5.16 9.92
CA SER A 212 -7.84 -4.12 8.88
C SER A 212 -9.09 -3.26 8.89
N GLY A 213 -8.94 -1.94 8.63
CA GLY A 213 -10.04 -1.00 8.51
C GLY A 213 -9.60 0.31 7.85
N LEU A 214 -10.53 0.99 7.20
CA LEU A 214 -10.33 2.37 6.72
C LEU A 214 -10.74 3.43 7.74
N VAL A 215 -11.37 3.00 8.83
CA VAL A 215 -11.61 3.80 10.03
C VAL A 215 -11.03 3.08 11.23
N TRP A 216 -10.86 3.81 12.33
CA TRP A 216 -10.42 3.21 13.59
C TRP A 216 -11.57 2.43 14.24
N HIS A 217 -11.41 1.11 14.38
CA HIS A 217 -12.34 0.25 15.12
C HIS A 217 -11.89 0.07 16.57
N PRO A 218 -12.83 -0.04 17.54
CA PRO A 218 -12.49 -0.16 18.97
C PRO A 218 -11.56 -1.33 19.29
N GLU A 219 -11.66 -2.45 18.57
CA GLU A 219 -10.85 -3.65 18.75
C GLU A 219 -9.35 -3.42 18.47
N PHE A 220 -8.99 -2.46 17.62
CA PHE A 220 -7.59 -2.11 17.34
C PHE A 220 -6.89 -1.53 18.57
N LYS A 221 -7.66 -1.01 19.54
CA LYS A 221 -7.11 -0.45 20.77
C LYS A 221 -6.32 -1.46 21.59
N ALA A 222 -6.62 -2.75 21.47
CA ALA A 222 -5.97 -3.81 22.22
C ALA A 222 -4.51 -4.06 21.78
N ASN A 223 -4.23 -3.92 20.46
CA ASN A 223 -2.90 -4.20 19.91
C ASN A 223 -2.60 -3.35 18.68
N HIS A 224 -2.07 -2.15 18.89
CA HIS A 224 -1.70 -1.22 17.84
C HIS A 224 -0.32 -0.62 18.06
N ALA A 225 0.31 -0.17 17.01
CA ALA A 225 1.57 0.55 17.08
C ALA A 225 1.36 2.05 17.29
N THR A 226 2.34 2.68 17.91
CA THR A 226 2.53 4.13 18.03
C THR A 226 3.61 4.55 17.03
N GLY A 227 3.43 5.64 16.30
CA GLY A 227 4.46 6.19 15.39
C GLY A 227 5.62 6.81 16.15
N HIS A 228 6.83 6.74 15.58
CA HIS A 228 8.04 7.28 16.19
C HIS A 228 8.88 8.03 15.17
N ASP A 229 9.41 9.20 15.56
CA ASP A 229 10.39 9.94 14.77
C ASP A 229 11.76 9.22 14.70
N ALA A 230 12.72 9.83 14.02
CA ALA A 230 14.06 9.26 13.82
C ALA A 230 14.85 9.10 15.13
N GLU A 231 14.53 9.85 16.15
CA GLU A 231 15.12 9.79 17.49
C GLU A 231 14.41 8.78 18.42
N GLY A 232 13.30 8.18 17.95
CA GLY A 232 12.48 7.25 18.73
C GLY A 232 11.43 7.92 19.62
N LYS A 233 11.20 9.22 19.47
CA LYS A 233 10.16 9.94 20.20
C LYS A 233 8.79 9.58 19.62
N SER A 234 7.83 9.32 20.52
CA SER A 234 6.45 9.00 20.14
C SER A 234 5.76 10.18 19.45
N LEU A 235 5.16 9.90 18.29
CA LEU A 235 4.26 10.78 17.53
C LEU A 235 2.78 10.43 17.71
N GLY A 236 2.49 9.48 18.60
CA GLY A 236 1.13 9.05 18.92
C GLY A 236 0.55 8.02 17.94
N VAL A 237 -0.73 7.75 18.13
CA VAL A 237 -1.51 6.77 17.36
C VAL A 237 -2.32 7.50 16.28
N GLN A 238 -2.38 6.95 15.09
CA GLN A 238 -3.19 7.50 14.00
C GLN A 238 -4.62 6.97 14.04
N VAL A 239 -5.48 7.67 14.79
CA VAL A 239 -6.92 7.37 14.85
C VAL A 239 -7.64 8.13 13.73
N LYS A 240 -8.23 7.41 12.80
CA LYS A 240 -9.02 7.97 11.70
C LYS A 240 -10.50 7.71 11.94
N PRO A 241 -11.30 8.75 12.27
CA PRO A 241 -12.73 8.58 12.52
C PRO A 241 -13.55 8.44 11.21
N THR A 242 -12.97 8.83 10.07
CA THR A 242 -13.61 8.76 8.75
C THR A 242 -12.64 8.18 7.74
N ALA A 243 -13.15 7.35 6.85
CA ALA A 243 -12.38 6.79 5.75
C ALA A 243 -11.94 7.87 4.76
N LYS A 244 -10.72 7.72 4.25
CA LYS A 244 -10.15 8.57 3.19
C LYS A 244 -9.53 7.68 2.12
N GLY A 245 -9.87 7.91 0.87
CA GLY A 245 -9.39 7.12 -0.26
C GLY A 245 -7.86 7.14 -0.45
N ALA A 246 -7.17 8.14 0.11
CA ALA A 246 -5.73 8.31 -0.05
C ALA A 246 -4.90 7.64 1.05
N GLY A 247 -5.42 7.55 2.29
CA GLY A 247 -4.53 7.18 3.39
C GLY A 247 -5.23 7.12 4.74
N SER A 248 -6.05 6.12 4.99
CA SER A 248 -6.64 5.88 6.30
C SER A 248 -6.55 4.42 6.73
N LEU A 249 -6.02 3.55 5.89
CA LEU A 249 -5.86 2.13 6.19
C LEU A 249 -5.00 1.92 7.44
N VAL A 250 -5.52 1.15 8.36
CA VAL A 250 -4.77 0.45 9.40
C VAL A 250 -4.86 -1.05 9.11
N THR A 251 -3.75 -1.79 9.26
CA THR A 251 -3.69 -3.21 8.91
C THR A 251 -2.45 -3.88 9.53
N THR A 252 -2.27 -5.17 9.28
CA THR A 252 -1.03 -5.92 9.53
C THR A 252 -0.40 -6.33 8.21
N THR A 253 0.91 -6.67 8.19
CA THR A 253 1.54 -7.21 6.97
C THR A 253 0.90 -8.51 6.52
N ALA A 254 0.43 -9.34 7.46
CA ALA A 254 -0.26 -10.59 7.18
C ALA A 254 -1.61 -10.38 6.47
N ASP A 255 -2.40 -9.42 6.93
CA ASP A 255 -3.68 -9.11 6.27
C ASP A 255 -3.44 -8.46 4.90
N TYR A 256 -2.48 -7.54 4.79
CA TYR A 256 -2.16 -6.92 3.51
C TYR A 256 -1.57 -7.93 2.51
N ALA A 257 -0.87 -8.97 2.98
CA ALA A 257 -0.43 -10.09 2.15
C ALA A 257 -1.61 -10.85 1.52
N LYS A 258 -2.68 -11.11 2.29
CA LYS A 258 -3.92 -11.71 1.73
C LYS A 258 -4.51 -10.86 0.61
N PHE A 259 -4.53 -9.54 0.80
CA PHE A 259 -4.99 -8.60 -0.24
C PHE A 259 -4.13 -8.68 -1.50
N LEU A 260 -2.81 -8.58 -1.40
CA LEU A 260 -1.93 -8.65 -2.57
C LEU A 260 -2.00 -10.01 -3.27
N ILE A 261 -2.01 -11.11 -2.52
CA ILE A 261 -2.16 -12.45 -3.08
C ILE A 261 -3.45 -12.53 -3.90
N ALA A 262 -4.58 -12.14 -3.31
CA ALA A 262 -5.88 -12.20 -3.96
C ALA A 262 -5.96 -11.29 -5.21
N LEU A 263 -5.38 -10.09 -5.15
CA LEU A 263 -5.32 -9.16 -6.28
C LEU A 263 -4.54 -9.76 -7.45
N PHE A 264 -3.31 -10.20 -7.22
CA PHE A 264 -2.44 -10.73 -8.27
C PHE A 264 -2.86 -12.15 -8.75
N GLN A 265 -3.70 -12.86 -7.98
CA GLN A 265 -4.36 -14.08 -8.40
C GLN A 265 -5.71 -13.85 -9.11
N LYS A 266 -6.07 -12.60 -9.43
CA LYS A 266 -7.33 -12.25 -10.14
C LYS A 266 -8.60 -12.64 -9.38
N GLN A 267 -8.55 -12.62 -8.04
CA GLN A 267 -9.68 -13.03 -7.19
C GLN A 267 -10.57 -11.85 -6.78
N LEU A 268 -10.07 -10.61 -6.90
CA LEU A 268 -10.77 -9.41 -6.42
C LEU A 268 -11.48 -8.64 -7.53
N THR A 269 -10.99 -8.69 -8.76
CA THR A 269 -11.53 -7.96 -9.91
C THR A 269 -11.61 -8.88 -11.11
N SER A 270 -12.36 -8.49 -12.14
CA SER A 270 -12.27 -9.14 -13.45
C SER A 270 -10.84 -9.07 -14.00
N GLU A 271 -10.49 -9.98 -14.90
CA GLU A 271 -9.19 -9.96 -15.56
C GLU A 271 -8.96 -8.64 -16.32
N THR A 272 -9.98 -8.15 -17.02
CA THR A 272 -9.94 -6.84 -17.71
C THR A 272 -9.65 -5.70 -16.76
N SER A 273 -10.27 -5.68 -15.57
CA SER A 273 -10.06 -4.66 -14.56
C SER A 273 -8.66 -4.74 -13.95
N LEU A 274 -8.15 -5.94 -13.67
CA LEU A 274 -6.79 -6.10 -13.20
C LEU A 274 -5.77 -5.65 -14.24
N ASP A 275 -5.95 -6.05 -15.50
CA ASP A 275 -5.07 -5.62 -16.61
C ASP A 275 -5.07 -4.10 -16.75
N ALA A 276 -6.23 -3.45 -16.62
CA ALA A 276 -6.33 -1.99 -16.59
C ALA A 276 -5.57 -1.40 -15.38
N MET A 277 -5.63 -2.02 -14.21
CA MET A 277 -4.89 -1.54 -13.02
C MET A 277 -3.38 -1.64 -13.21
N LEU A 278 -2.90 -2.72 -13.78
CA LEU A 278 -1.47 -3.03 -13.91
C LEU A 278 -0.81 -2.41 -15.16
N LYS A 279 -1.60 -2.04 -16.16
CA LYS A 279 -1.11 -1.38 -17.36
C LYS A 279 -0.53 0.00 -17.02
N PRO A 280 0.65 0.37 -17.57
CA PRO A 280 1.16 1.74 -17.49
C PRO A 280 0.18 2.75 -18.10
N HIS A 281 -0.25 3.74 -17.33
CA HIS A 281 -1.11 4.84 -17.79
C HIS A 281 -0.35 6.15 -17.94
N ILE A 282 0.62 6.39 -17.07
CA ILE A 282 1.46 7.57 -17.09
C ILE A 282 2.91 7.21 -16.81
N LYS A 283 3.83 7.63 -17.67
CA LYS A 283 5.27 7.43 -17.48
C LYS A 283 5.77 8.37 -16.39
N ILE A 284 6.67 7.87 -15.54
CA ILE A 284 7.36 8.68 -14.54
C ILE A 284 8.57 9.32 -15.19
N THR A 285 8.50 10.63 -15.40
CA THR A 285 9.57 11.46 -15.95
C THR A 285 10.15 12.44 -14.94
N SER A 286 9.63 12.44 -13.72
CA SER A 286 10.13 13.29 -12.64
C SER A 286 11.35 12.68 -11.98
N LYS A 287 12.32 13.53 -11.58
CA LYS A 287 13.52 13.10 -10.86
C LYS A 287 13.18 12.51 -9.48
N ARG A 288 12.13 13.04 -8.84
CA ARG A 288 11.61 12.60 -7.54
C ARG A 288 10.08 12.55 -7.55
N GLY A 289 9.50 11.75 -6.69
CA GLY A 289 8.04 11.68 -6.50
C GLY A 289 7.48 12.87 -5.74
N PHE A 290 8.32 13.48 -4.89
CA PHE A 290 7.93 14.54 -3.95
C PHE A 290 9.01 15.62 -3.88
N GLY A 291 8.65 16.73 -3.20
CA GLY A 291 9.57 17.83 -2.93
C GLY A 291 9.94 18.67 -4.16
N PRO A 292 10.99 19.50 -4.07
CA PRO A 292 11.35 20.46 -5.12
C PRO A 292 11.73 19.83 -6.48
N LEU A 293 12.23 18.58 -6.45
CA LEU A 293 12.69 17.88 -7.66
C LEU A 293 11.58 17.11 -8.39
N ARG A 294 10.33 17.17 -7.93
CA ARG A 294 9.19 16.50 -8.59
C ARG A 294 8.89 17.08 -9.97
N ASP A 295 9.19 18.36 -10.19
CA ASP A 295 8.97 19.05 -11.46
C ASP A 295 10.21 19.01 -12.38
N THR A 296 11.33 18.45 -11.89
CA THR A 296 12.56 18.27 -12.67
C THR A 296 12.43 17.02 -13.53
N ILE A 297 12.52 17.19 -14.84
CA ILE A 297 12.53 16.09 -15.80
C ILE A 297 13.82 15.27 -15.64
N SER A 298 13.70 13.95 -15.64
CA SER A 298 14.81 13.01 -15.52
C SER A 298 14.59 11.81 -16.41
N HIS A 299 15.68 11.28 -16.96
CA HIS A 299 15.72 10.06 -17.76
C HIS A 299 16.28 8.85 -17.00
N GLN A 300 16.54 9.01 -15.69
CA GLN A 300 17.18 7.98 -14.86
C GLN A 300 16.39 6.66 -14.79
N PHE A 301 15.07 6.71 -15.03
CA PHE A 301 14.20 5.53 -14.96
C PHE A 301 13.72 5.06 -16.35
N ASP A 302 14.24 5.62 -17.45
CA ASP A 302 13.79 5.25 -18.80
C ASP A 302 14.10 3.79 -19.12
N ALA A 303 15.26 3.29 -18.69
CA ALA A 303 15.70 1.91 -18.94
C ALA A 303 14.81 0.85 -18.27
N ILE A 304 14.09 1.21 -17.20
CA ILE A 304 13.20 0.30 -16.48
C ILE A 304 11.71 0.59 -16.75
N ASN A 305 11.39 1.46 -17.70
CA ASN A 305 10.02 1.83 -18.07
C ASN A 305 9.14 2.16 -16.84
N PHE A 306 9.70 2.91 -15.88
CA PHE A 306 9.01 3.23 -14.65
C PHE A 306 7.76 4.07 -14.92
N ALA A 307 6.61 3.56 -14.47
CA ALA A 307 5.30 4.13 -14.80
C ALA A 307 4.29 3.88 -13.69
N TRP A 308 3.16 4.56 -13.77
CA TRP A 308 2.04 4.36 -12.87
C TRP A 308 0.83 3.79 -13.60
N GLY A 309 0.26 2.73 -13.02
CA GLY A 309 -1.04 2.16 -13.39
C GLY A 309 -2.18 2.79 -12.60
N LEU A 310 -3.21 2.03 -12.22
CA LEU A 310 -4.29 2.52 -11.37
C LEU A 310 -3.98 2.16 -9.91
N GLY A 311 -3.46 3.14 -9.17
CA GLY A 311 -3.09 3.00 -7.76
C GLY A 311 -1.79 2.22 -7.49
N ILE A 312 -1.10 1.75 -8.52
CA ILE A 312 0.08 0.86 -8.42
C ILE A 312 1.15 1.34 -9.41
N ALA A 313 2.40 1.44 -8.96
CA ALA A 313 3.53 1.70 -9.84
C ALA A 313 4.10 0.41 -10.43
N SER A 314 4.68 0.47 -11.63
CA SER A 314 5.32 -0.65 -12.30
C SER A 314 6.69 -0.27 -12.86
N PHE A 315 7.61 -1.23 -12.90
CA PHE A 315 8.94 -1.09 -13.51
C PHE A 315 9.41 -2.42 -14.07
N ASP A 316 10.28 -2.37 -15.06
CA ASP A 316 10.83 -3.56 -15.71
C ASP A 316 12.10 -4.03 -14.97
N THR A 317 12.28 -5.35 -14.89
CA THR A 317 13.42 -6.01 -14.25
C THR A 317 13.86 -7.21 -15.11
N PRO A 318 15.05 -7.80 -14.85
CA PRO A 318 15.45 -9.05 -15.50
C PRO A 318 14.47 -10.21 -15.26
N PHE A 319 13.62 -10.11 -14.24
CA PHE A 319 12.61 -11.12 -13.88
C PHE A 319 11.21 -10.77 -14.38
N GLY A 320 11.10 -9.85 -15.33
CA GLY A 320 9.87 -9.32 -15.85
C GLY A 320 9.40 -8.07 -15.13
N LYS A 321 8.14 -7.68 -15.38
CA LYS A 321 7.56 -6.48 -14.77
C LYS A 321 7.29 -6.69 -13.29
N ALA A 322 7.77 -5.76 -12.48
CA ALA A 322 7.51 -5.69 -11.04
C ALA A 322 6.55 -4.53 -10.73
N TYR A 323 5.88 -4.64 -9.58
CA TYR A 323 4.90 -3.68 -9.11
C TYR A 323 5.22 -3.27 -7.68
N LYS A 324 4.94 -2.01 -7.34
CA LYS A 324 5.26 -1.48 -6.01
C LYS A 324 4.27 -0.42 -5.55
N HIS A 325 4.23 -0.21 -4.25
CA HIS A 325 3.72 1.00 -3.61
C HIS A 325 4.47 1.24 -2.31
N GLY A 326 4.56 2.51 -1.89
CA GLY A 326 5.17 2.91 -0.63
C GLY A 326 4.24 3.78 0.21
N CYS A 327 4.57 3.93 1.47
CA CYS A 327 3.98 4.89 2.39
C CYS A 327 5.11 5.66 3.08
N HIS A 328 5.03 6.99 3.02
CA HIS A 328 5.93 7.90 3.72
C HIS A 328 5.08 8.91 4.49
N LEU A 329 5.08 8.81 5.79
CA LEU A 329 4.42 9.72 6.73
C LEU A 329 5.25 9.77 8.00
N ASP A 330 5.20 10.88 8.71
CA ASP A 330 5.93 11.05 9.98
C ASP A 330 5.58 9.92 10.96
N GLY A 331 6.59 9.16 11.34
CA GLY A 331 6.48 7.99 12.20
C GLY A 331 5.97 6.70 11.52
N TRP A 332 5.71 6.73 10.21
CA TRP A 332 5.09 5.58 9.52
C TRP A 332 5.65 5.44 8.11
N GLN A 333 6.49 4.46 7.92
CA GLN A 333 7.10 4.14 6.63
C GLN A 333 6.81 2.69 6.27
N SER A 334 6.37 2.45 5.04
CA SER A 334 6.03 1.11 4.58
C SER A 334 6.32 0.96 3.10
N TYR A 335 6.57 -0.27 2.67
CA TYR A 335 6.86 -0.58 1.28
C TYR A 335 6.44 -2.01 0.95
N TRP A 336 5.95 -2.22 -0.26
CA TRP A 336 5.82 -3.54 -0.82
C TRP A 336 6.27 -3.57 -2.27
N THR A 337 6.76 -4.73 -2.69
CA THR A 337 7.04 -5.05 -4.09
C THR A 337 6.54 -6.45 -4.43
N VAL A 338 6.09 -6.62 -5.68
CA VAL A 338 5.54 -7.86 -6.21
C VAL A 338 6.21 -8.17 -7.53
N TYR A 339 6.69 -9.40 -7.68
CA TYR A 339 7.26 -9.99 -8.88
C TYR A 339 6.37 -11.14 -9.36
N PRO A 340 5.34 -10.88 -10.18
CA PRO A 340 4.32 -11.89 -10.52
C PRO A 340 4.89 -13.11 -11.22
N GLN A 341 5.88 -12.93 -12.13
CA GLN A 341 6.52 -14.02 -12.86
C GLN A 341 7.36 -14.93 -11.95
N LYS A 342 7.86 -14.39 -10.84
CA LYS A 342 8.54 -15.15 -9.78
C LYS A 342 7.58 -15.63 -8.69
N LYS A 343 6.32 -15.21 -8.73
CA LYS A 343 5.33 -15.45 -7.68
C LYS A 343 5.85 -15.04 -6.29
N MET A 344 6.56 -13.93 -6.25
CA MET A 344 7.25 -13.45 -5.05
C MET A 344 6.78 -12.05 -4.68
N MET A 345 6.61 -11.83 -3.38
CA MET A 345 6.23 -10.53 -2.82
C MET A 345 6.93 -10.31 -1.48
N VAL A 346 7.24 -9.07 -1.18
CA VAL A 346 7.65 -8.65 0.17
C VAL A 346 6.84 -7.44 0.60
N ILE A 347 6.47 -7.43 1.88
CA ILE A 347 5.75 -6.34 2.53
C ILE A 347 6.52 -5.95 3.78
N LEU A 348 6.87 -4.68 3.87
CA LEU A 348 7.58 -4.07 4.98
C LEU A 348 6.69 -2.96 5.55
N MET A 349 6.36 -3.02 6.85
CA MET A 349 5.59 -1.98 7.54
C MET A 349 6.28 -1.60 8.84
N SER A 350 6.45 -0.31 9.06
CA SER A 350 7.16 0.21 10.23
C SER A 350 6.42 1.38 10.86
N ASN A 351 6.59 1.48 12.17
CA ASN A 351 6.17 2.62 12.98
C ASN A 351 7.37 3.54 13.32
N SER A 352 8.28 3.73 12.36
CA SER A 352 9.51 4.50 12.54
C SER A 352 9.87 5.30 11.29
N ASP A 353 10.45 6.51 11.48
CA ASP A 353 11.03 7.34 10.41
C ASP A 353 12.40 6.84 9.91
N ASN A 354 12.89 5.74 10.45
CA ASN A 354 14.19 5.19 10.08
C ASN A 354 14.14 4.02 9.07
N LEU A 355 12.94 3.53 8.69
CA LEU A 355 12.83 2.39 7.78
C LEU A 355 13.47 2.66 6.43
N GLU A 356 13.18 3.80 5.82
CA GLU A 356 13.61 4.08 4.44
C GLU A 356 15.12 4.09 4.28
N LYS A 357 15.87 4.50 5.30
CA LYS A 357 17.35 4.49 5.30
C LYS A 357 17.94 3.08 5.12
N SER A 358 17.19 2.05 5.56
CA SER A 358 17.58 0.65 5.48
C SER A 358 16.86 -0.11 4.36
N MET A 359 16.06 0.57 3.53
CA MET A 359 15.16 -0.08 2.57
C MET A 359 15.92 -0.93 1.53
N TYR A 360 17.07 -0.45 1.03
CA TYR A 360 17.88 -1.22 0.09
C TYR A 360 18.38 -2.53 0.70
N ASP A 361 18.91 -2.46 1.92
CA ASP A 361 19.40 -3.66 2.61
C ASP A 361 18.25 -4.61 2.93
N LEU A 362 17.09 -4.07 3.38
CA LEU A 362 15.91 -4.88 3.67
C LEU A 362 15.41 -5.63 2.43
N LEU A 363 15.28 -4.95 1.29
CA LEU A 363 14.82 -5.59 0.04
C LEU A 363 15.84 -6.59 -0.49
N GLU A 364 17.13 -6.26 -0.46
CA GLU A 364 18.20 -7.18 -0.87
C GLU A 364 18.23 -8.43 0.00
N LYS A 365 18.15 -8.28 1.34
CA LYS A 365 18.25 -9.41 2.27
C LYS A 365 16.98 -10.25 2.39
N THR A 366 15.80 -9.69 2.06
CA THR A 366 14.53 -10.44 2.14
C THR A 366 14.29 -11.31 0.92
N ILE A 367 14.38 -10.72 -0.28
CA ILE A 367 14.02 -11.39 -1.54
C ILE A 367 15.06 -11.21 -2.65
N GLY A 368 16.23 -10.63 -2.36
CA GLY A 368 17.25 -10.33 -3.37
C GLY A 368 16.85 -9.19 -4.32
N ASP A 369 15.96 -8.28 -3.89
CA ASP A 369 15.51 -7.17 -4.72
C ASP A 369 16.52 -6.03 -4.70
N VAL A 370 17.25 -5.90 -5.79
CA VAL A 370 18.20 -4.82 -6.06
C VAL A 370 17.73 -3.91 -7.19
N TYR A 371 16.48 -4.03 -7.64
CA TYR A 371 15.94 -3.39 -8.84
C TYR A 371 14.93 -2.30 -8.54
N ALA A 372 14.33 -2.29 -7.35
CA ALA A 372 13.31 -1.32 -6.97
C ALA A 372 13.82 0.13 -7.09
N PRO A 373 13.09 1.04 -7.78
CA PRO A 373 13.48 2.44 -7.96
C PRO A 373 13.18 3.25 -6.68
N LEU A 374 13.91 2.99 -5.60
CA LEU A 374 13.70 3.62 -4.29
C LEU A 374 14.09 5.10 -4.30
N GLU A 375 15.11 5.48 -5.07
CA GLU A 375 15.59 6.86 -5.18
C GLU A 375 14.50 7.84 -5.62
N TRP A 376 13.49 7.34 -6.33
CA TRP A 376 12.38 8.19 -6.76
C TRP A 376 11.46 8.59 -5.60
N SER A 377 11.25 7.69 -4.65
CA SER A 377 10.29 7.88 -3.54
C SER A 377 10.95 8.28 -2.23
N THR A 378 12.27 8.14 -2.12
CA THR A 378 13.05 8.46 -0.91
C THR A 378 14.23 9.38 -1.27
N ASP A 379 14.76 10.11 -0.28
CA ASP A 379 15.99 10.90 -0.48
C ASP A 379 17.27 10.06 -0.38
N ILE A 380 17.14 8.74 -0.29
CA ILE A 380 18.25 7.81 -0.09
C ILE A 380 18.78 7.38 -1.46
N GLN A 381 20.06 7.62 -1.69
CA GLN A 381 20.77 7.11 -2.86
C GLN A 381 21.36 5.74 -2.54
N ARG A 382 21.32 4.84 -3.52
CA ARG A 382 22.02 3.58 -3.45
C ARG A 382 23.53 3.85 -3.34
N VAL A 383 24.15 3.42 -2.25
CA VAL A 383 25.60 3.41 -2.18
C VAL A 383 26.06 2.29 -3.12
N GLU A 384 26.67 2.66 -4.27
CA GLU A 384 27.31 1.66 -5.12
C GLU A 384 28.37 0.95 -4.28
N LYS A 385 28.10 -0.29 -3.90
CA LYS A 385 29.16 -1.16 -3.38
C LYS A 385 30.14 -1.34 -4.54
N LYS A 386 31.30 -0.67 -4.50
CA LYS A 386 32.40 -1.01 -5.40
C LYS A 386 32.71 -2.49 -5.18
N LEU A 387 32.42 -3.27 -6.22
CA LEU A 387 32.80 -4.69 -6.32
C LEU A 387 34.31 -4.84 -6.28
#